data_1a0ee61d3f399c357cc774bb71554056
#
_entry.id   1a0ee61d3f399c357cc774bb71554056
#
_cell.length_a   1.000
_cell.length_b   1.000
_cell.length_c   1.000
_cell.angle_alpha   90.00
_cell.angle_beta   90.00
_cell.angle_gamma   90.00
#
_symmetry.space_group_name_H-M   'P 1'
#
loop_
_entity.id
_entity.type
_entity.pdbx_description
1 polymer ?
#
loop_
_entity_poly.entity_id
_entity_poly.type
_entity_poly.pdbx_seq_one_letter_code
_entity_poly.pdbx_strand_id
1 'polypeptide(L)'
;MMRAFGTASVPALRGFAMSRLRIVVDRVSDWRAFYPSDDVISANDFLSELSSDAPAQRADDAPQPATHVINLCGGLDYLGIGYYVSLLAQARGQKALPSVETLNQLSRKSLIDMELGGIRVLLEELTRKGALPAPQGVTHGAGKPPRLDLLLTFGESADPALARLARKLFERLPCPLLEVRLEGRGNHWVLKRVRPQSLSHLAAADEDRFAQALNRHSRKVWRTPKARRHYRFDLAMLVDPDEALPPSNRTALKHFIREGRRLGIDVSLITRRDEGRLAEFDGLFIRETTSLDHHTYRMAKRAEHEGLVVIDDSQSILRCTNKVFLHELLKARGLSAPQGRLIHRGELRQLGERGQHMRYPLVMKVPDGAFSRGIVKIDGPETLVREAERLFHDSALLLLQEWLPTEFDWRIGVLDGKLLFASRYYMARGHWQIYDHSGARTRSGGFATVDPSEVPAAVIKAALKATRLIGDGLYGVDLKQLEDRVVVIEVNDNPNLDAGVEDVVLGRELYRRVMQVFLARMQARRQPVLG
;
A
#
# COMPACT_ATOMS: atom_id res chain seq x y z
N MET A 1 50.09 -25.04 -34.96
CA MET A 1 49.03 -25.68 -34.17
C MET A 1 48.11 -24.57 -33.59
N MET A 2 47.13 -24.14 -34.37
CA MET A 2 46.15 -23.13 -33.98
C MET A 2 44.96 -23.83 -33.31
N ARG A 3 44.69 -23.53 -32.06
CA ARG A 3 43.43 -23.95 -31.41
C ARG A 3 42.40 -22.87 -31.58
N ALA A 4 41.27 -23.25 -32.20
CA ALA A 4 40.10 -22.43 -32.41
C ALA A 4 39.38 -22.16 -31.08
N PHE A 5 39.11 -20.89 -30.80
CA PHE A 5 38.20 -20.47 -29.72
C PHE A 5 36.77 -20.65 -30.22
N GLY A 6 36.03 -21.53 -29.55
CA GLY A 6 34.62 -21.72 -29.76
C GLY A 6 33.81 -20.48 -29.35
N THR A 7 33.03 -19.97 -30.25
CA THR A 7 32.04 -18.93 -30.00
C THR A 7 30.90 -19.51 -29.16
N ALA A 8 30.84 -19.14 -27.88
CA ALA A 8 29.68 -19.42 -27.04
C ALA A 8 28.50 -18.59 -27.57
N SER A 9 27.49 -19.27 -28.09
CA SER A 9 26.24 -18.67 -28.49
C SER A 9 25.52 -18.09 -27.26
N VAL A 10 25.31 -16.78 -27.28
CA VAL A 10 24.44 -16.08 -26.35
C VAL A 10 23.01 -16.62 -26.53
N PRO A 11 22.34 -17.14 -25.50
CA PRO A 11 20.96 -17.60 -25.64
C PRO A 11 20.07 -16.41 -26.02
N ALA A 12 19.33 -16.55 -27.11
CA ALA A 12 18.36 -15.59 -27.59
C ALA A 12 17.38 -15.23 -26.45
N LEU A 13 17.28 -13.96 -26.11
CA LEU A 13 16.29 -13.40 -25.20
C LEU A 13 14.90 -13.73 -25.77
N ARG A 14 14.24 -14.75 -25.22
CA ARG A 14 12.86 -15.09 -25.55
C ARG A 14 11.96 -13.89 -25.20
N GLY A 15 11.12 -13.49 -26.13
CA GLY A 15 10.20 -12.35 -26.03
C GLY A 15 9.26 -12.50 -24.83
N PHE A 16 9.18 -11.46 -24.04
CA PHE A 16 8.23 -11.36 -22.92
C PHE A 16 6.84 -11.02 -23.47
N ALA A 17 5.83 -11.78 -23.07
CA ALA A 17 4.45 -11.57 -23.49
C ALA A 17 3.82 -10.38 -22.73
N MET A 18 3.01 -9.57 -23.46
CA MET A 18 2.27 -8.40 -22.92
C MET A 18 1.25 -8.79 -21.84
N SER A 19 0.97 -7.88 -20.89
CA SER A 19 -0.28 -7.97 -20.14
C SER A 19 -1.45 -7.88 -21.14
N ARG A 20 -2.34 -8.87 -21.11
CA ARG A 20 -3.44 -8.99 -22.05
C ARG A 20 -4.70 -8.44 -21.39
N LEU A 21 -5.36 -7.49 -22.03
CA LEU A 21 -6.70 -7.07 -21.61
C LEU A 21 -7.71 -7.94 -22.38
N ARG A 22 -8.54 -8.68 -21.65
CA ARG A 22 -9.63 -9.45 -22.22
C ARG A 22 -10.95 -8.88 -21.72
N ILE A 23 -11.85 -8.62 -22.64
CA ILE A 23 -13.19 -8.12 -22.35
C ILE A 23 -14.19 -9.25 -22.54
N VAL A 24 -14.98 -9.53 -21.51
CA VAL A 24 -16.00 -10.56 -21.57
C VAL A 24 -17.38 -9.90 -21.55
N VAL A 25 -18.20 -10.25 -22.55
CA VAL A 25 -19.56 -9.75 -22.75
C VAL A 25 -20.55 -10.91 -22.83
N ASP A 26 -21.83 -10.66 -22.69
CA ASP A 26 -22.85 -11.73 -22.83
C ASP A 26 -22.81 -12.33 -24.23
N ARG A 27 -22.78 -11.49 -25.25
CA ARG A 27 -22.68 -11.86 -26.67
C ARG A 27 -21.74 -10.89 -27.38
N VAL A 28 -20.91 -11.40 -28.27
CA VAL A 28 -19.95 -10.56 -29.06
C VAL A 28 -20.71 -9.50 -29.89
N SER A 29 -21.97 -9.75 -30.28
CA SER A 29 -22.83 -8.77 -30.93
C SER A 29 -23.14 -7.52 -30.11
N ASP A 30 -22.99 -7.61 -28.78
CA ASP A 30 -23.17 -6.45 -27.90
C ASP A 30 -21.99 -5.49 -27.96
N TRP A 31 -20.88 -5.91 -28.56
CA TRP A 31 -19.68 -5.10 -28.72
C TRP A 31 -19.76 -4.24 -29.98
N ARG A 32 -19.64 -2.92 -29.84
CA ARG A 32 -19.69 -2.00 -30.97
C ARG A 32 -18.32 -1.86 -31.62
N ALA A 33 -18.31 -1.70 -32.96
CA ALA A 33 -17.07 -1.60 -33.73
C ALA A 33 -16.16 -0.41 -33.34
N PHE A 34 -16.72 0.64 -32.77
CA PHE A 34 -15.95 1.81 -32.29
C PHE A 34 -15.41 1.68 -30.86
N TYR A 35 -15.70 0.59 -30.18
CA TYR A 35 -15.15 0.35 -28.84
C TYR A 35 -13.66 0.00 -28.91
N PRO A 36 -12.84 0.49 -27.98
CA PRO A 36 -11.38 0.51 -28.13
C PRO A 36 -10.69 -0.80 -27.68
N SER A 37 -11.16 -1.97 -28.10
CA SER A 37 -10.51 -3.25 -27.84
C SER A 37 -10.90 -4.32 -28.86
N ASP A 38 -9.92 -5.10 -29.29
CA ASP A 38 -10.08 -6.21 -30.21
C ASP A 38 -10.12 -7.58 -29.52
N ASP A 39 -9.72 -7.67 -28.23
CA ASP A 39 -9.72 -8.92 -27.46
C ASP A 39 -11.04 -9.07 -26.67
N VAL A 40 -12.11 -9.31 -27.40
CA VAL A 40 -13.47 -9.46 -26.88
C VAL A 40 -13.94 -10.90 -27.08
N ILE A 41 -14.49 -11.48 -26.03
CA ILE A 41 -14.98 -12.86 -26.03
C ILE A 41 -16.37 -12.92 -25.39
N SER A 42 -17.21 -13.87 -25.83
CA SER A 42 -18.48 -14.12 -25.15
C SER A 42 -18.28 -14.83 -23.80
N ALA A 43 -19.24 -14.66 -22.88
CA ALA A 43 -19.21 -15.38 -21.61
C ALA A 43 -19.17 -16.89 -21.81
N ASN A 44 -19.96 -17.43 -22.77
CA ASN A 44 -19.98 -18.86 -23.04
C ASN A 44 -18.64 -19.38 -23.54
N ASP A 45 -17.99 -18.67 -24.46
CA ASP A 45 -16.66 -19.07 -24.96
C ASP A 45 -15.62 -18.97 -23.85
N PHE A 46 -15.67 -17.92 -23.03
CA PHE A 46 -14.78 -17.78 -21.85
C PHE A 46 -14.94 -18.92 -20.85
N LEU A 47 -16.17 -19.37 -20.61
CA LEU A 47 -16.46 -20.51 -19.74
C LEU A 47 -16.03 -21.83 -20.38
N SER A 48 -16.22 -21.99 -21.69
CA SER A 48 -15.86 -23.20 -22.42
C SER A 48 -14.35 -23.46 -22.55
N GLU A 49 -13.52 -22.44 -22.38
CA GLU A 49 -12.07 -22.60 -22.29
C GLU A 49 -11.61 -23.55 -21.15
N LEU A 50 -12.52 -23.94 -20.22
CA LEU A 50 -12.29 -24.97 -19.20
C LEU A 50 -12.50 -26.39 -19.72
N SER A 51 -13.32 -26.56 -20.75
CA SER A 51 -13.76 -27.86 -21.24
C SER A 51 -12.82 -28.44 -22.30
N SER A 52 -11.85 -27.68 -22.78
CA SER A 52 -10.82 -28.22 -23.65
C SER A 52 -9.86 -29.08 -22.82
N ASP A 53 -9.89 -30.40 -23.03
CA ASP A 53 -8.91 -31.38 -22.53
C ASP A 53 -7.49 -31.15 -23.10
N ALA A 54 -7.11 -29.91 -23.31
CA ALA A 54 -5.73 -29.57 -23.54
C ALA A 54 -4.99 -29.94 -22.24
N PRO A 55 -4.07 -30.93 -22.29
CA PRO A 55 -3.29 -31.30 -21.11
C PRO A 55 -2.68 -30.01 -20.58
N ALA A 56 -2.78 -29.79 -19.27
CA ALA A 56 -2.12 -28.71 -18.58
C ALA A 56 -0.73 -28.59 -19.22
N GLN A 57 -0.53 -27.56 -20.04
CA GLN A 57 0.74 -27.39 -20.74
C GLN A 57 1.79 -27.43 -19.64
N ARG A 58 2.60 -28.48 -19.69
CA ARG A 58 3.72 -28.70 -18.79
C ARG A 58 4.40 -27.36 -18.60
N ALA A 59 4.73 -27.06 -17.36
CA ALA A 59 5.47 -25.89 -16.93
C ALA A 59 6.84 -25.83 -17.63
N ASP A 60 6.84 -25.62 -18.93
CA ASP A 60 7.97 -25.21 -19.71
C ASP A 60 7.95 -23.67 -19.80
N ASP A 61 8.54 -23.08 -18.79
CA ASP A 61 9.41 -21.90 -18.73
C ASP A 61 9.11 -20.63 -19.57
N ALA A 62 7.95 -20.46 -20.17
CA ALA A 62 7.58 -19.17 -20.71
C ALA A 62 6.56 -18.48 -19.80
N PRO A 63 6.93 -17.39 -19.12
CA PRO A 63 6.01 -16.65 -18.26
C PRO A 63 4.84 -16.12 -19.08
N GLN A 64 3.63 -16.58 -18.78
CA GLN A 64 2.44 -16.07 -19.43
C GLN A 64 2.20 -14.59 -19.01
N PRO A 65 1.71 -13.74 -19.97
CA PRO A 65 1.39 -12.35 -19.67
C PRO A 65 0.28 -12.25 -18.63
N ALA A 66 0.34 -11.21 -17.79
CA ALA A 66 -0.75 -10.85 -16.92
C ALA A 66 -2.02 -10.60 -17.75
N THR A 67 -3.08 -11.35 -17.47
CA THR A 67 -4.36 -11.12 -18.14
C THR A 67 -5.29 -10.37 -17.19
N HIS A 68 -5.79 -9.23 -17.65
CA HIS A 68 -6.83 -8.46 -16.98
C HIS A 68 -8.14 -8.74 -17.70
N VAL A 69 -9.15 -9.14 -16.93
CA VAL A 69 -10.49 -9.44 -17.46
C VAL A 69 -11.44 -8.33 -17.05
N ILE A 70 -11.97 -7.58 -18.01
CA ILE A 70 -13.09 -6.67 -17.77
C ILE A 70 -14.37 -7.44 -18.06
N ASN A 71 -15.13 -7.71 -17.03
CA ASN A 71 -16.39 -8.44 -17.11
C ASN A 71 -17.56 -7.47 -17.23
N LEU A 72 -18.17 -7.42 -18.41
CA LEU A 72 -19.32 -6.59 -18.76
C LEU A 72 -20.60 -7.40 -18.96
N CYS A 73 -20.60 -8.66 -18.50
CA CYS A 73 -21.72 -9.55 -18.62
C CYS A 73 -22.89 -9.16 -17.71
N GLY A 74 -24.07 -9.63 -18.04
CA GLY A 74 -25.19 -9.74 -17.12
C GLY A 74 -25.03 -10.93 -16.15
N GLY A 75 -26.06 -11.18 -15.31
CA GLY A 75 -26.03 -12.29 -14.36
C GLY A 75 -24.84 -12.21 -13.40
N LEU A 76 -24.55 -11.01 -12.87
CA LEU A 76 -23.48 -10.77 -11.90
C LEU A 76 -23.86 -11.15 -10.47
N ASP A 77 -25.11 -11.58 -10.25
CA ASP A 77 -25.56 -12.12 -8.97
C ASP A 77 -24.91 -13.49 -8.70
N TYR A 78 -24.89 -13.88 -7.44
CA TYR A 78 -24.31 -15.17 -7.01
C TYR A 78 -24.83 -16.35 -7.85
N LEU A 79 -23.92 -17.16 -8.37
CA LEU A 79 -24.15 -18.27 -9.30
C LEU A 79 -24.63 -17.87 -10.72
N GLY A 80 -24.71 -16.58 -11.04
CA GLY A 80 -24.99 -16.12 -12.39
C GLY A 80 -23.79 -16.27 -13.34
N ILE A 81 -24.03 -16.18 -14.65
CA ILE A 81 -22.97 -16.37 -15.65
C ILE A 81 -21.83 -15.35 -15.51
N GLY A 82 -22.16 -14.07 -15.29
CA GLY A 82 -21.17 -13.03 -15.06
C GLY A 82 -20.40 -13.21 -13.74
N TYR A 83 -21.05 -13.75 -12.70
CA TYR A 83 -20.37 -14.14 -11.47
C TYR A 83 -19.29 -15.20 -11.74
N TYR A 84 -19.62 -16.23 -12.52
CA TYR A 84 -18.66 -17.27 -12.87
C TYR A 84 -17.54 -16.77 -13.77
N VAL A 85 -17.77 -15.81 -14.64
CA VAL A 85 -16.71 -15.17 -15.42
C VAL A 85 -15.65 -14.55 -14.49
N SER A 86 -16.06 -13.77 -13.49
CA SER A 86 -15.13 -13.19 -12.52
C SER A 86 -14.45 -14.26 -11.66
N LEU A 87 -15.20 -15.28 -11.20
CA LEU A 87 -14.68 -16.36 -10.37
C LEU A 87 -13.60 -17.16 -11.11
N LEU A 88 -13.87 -17.57 -12.35
CA LEU A 88 -12.93 -18.35 -13.13
C LEU A 88 -11.72 -17.54 -13.59
N ALA A 89 -11.91 -16.26 -13.90
CA ALA A 89 -10.77 -15.37 -14.15
C ALA A 89 -9.82 -15.35 -12.94
N GLN A 90 -10.35 -15.18 -11.73
CA GLN A 90 -9.54 -15.20 -10.51
C GLN A 90 -8.92 -16.58 -10.23
N ALA A 91 -9.67 -17.67 -10.41
CA ALA A 91 -9.15 -19.03 -10.26
C ALA A 91 -8.00 -19.34 -11.25
N ARG A 92 -8.00 -18.72 -12.43
CA ARG A 92 -6.92 -18.78 -13.43
C ARG A 92 -5.76 -17.82 -13.15
N GLY A 93 -5.73 -17.13 -11.99
CA GLY A 93 -4.72 -16.13 -11.64
C GLY A 93 -4.81 -14.83 -12.45
N GLN A 94 -5.96 -14.57 -13.08
CA GLN A 94 -6.23 -13.35 -13.83
C GLN A 94 -6.90 -12.30 -12.94
N LYS A 95 -6.68 -11.02 -13.20
CA LYS A 95 -7.41 -9.95 -12.51
C LYS A 95 -8.76 -9.75 -13.16
N ALA A 96 -9.83 -9.86 -12.38
CA ALA A 96 -11.19 -9.59 -12.82
C ALA A 96 -11.67 -8.23 -12.30
N LEU A 97 -12.33 -7.47 -13.15
CA LEU A 97 -13.06 -6.25 -12.82
C LEU A 97 -14.50 -6.38 -13.34
N PRO A 98 -15.52 -6.47 -12.46
CA PRO A 98 -15.42 -6.52 -10.99
C PRO A 98 -14.84 -7.83 -10.47
N SER A 99 -14.21 -7.77 -9.29
CA SER A 99 -13.79 -8.98 -8.55
C SER A 99 -15.00 -9.73 -7.98
N VAL A 100 -14.83 -11.02 -7.65
CA VAL A 100 -15.89 -11.81 -6.95
C VAL A 100 -16.27 -11.14 -5.63
N GLU A 101 -15.30 -10.57 -4.93
CA GLU A 101 -15.54 -9.87 -3.69
C GLU A 101 -16.41 -8.63 -3.88
N THR A 102 -16.08 -7.79 -4.87
CA THR A 102 -16.93 -6.64 -5.25
C THR A 102 -18.35 -7.07 -5.60
N LEU A 103 -18.51 -8.19 -6.32
CA LEU A 103 -19.84 -8.73 -6.65
C LEU A 103 -20.60 -9.16 -5.39
N ASN A 104 -19.94 -9.81 -4.45
CA ASN A 104 -20.54 -10.19 -3.17
C ASN A 104 -20.91 -8.98 -2.32
N GLN A 105 -20.09 -7.93 -2.31
CA GLN A 105 -20.41 -6.67 -1.64
C GLN A 105 -21.62 -6.00 -2.27
N LEU A 106 -21.69 -5.93 -3.60
CA LEU A 106 -22.82 -5.34 -4.34
C LEU A 106 -24.12 -6.13 -4.19
N SER A 107 -24.07 -7.42 -3.87
CA SER A 107 -25.25 -8.26 -3.70
C SER A 107 -26.03 -8.02 -2.40
N ARG A 108 -25.41 -7.38 -1.39
CA ARG A 108 -25.99 -7.21 -0.05
C ARG A 108 -25.95 -5.75 0.40
N LYS A 109 -27.13 -5.19 0.66
CA LYS A 109 -27.23 -3.80 1.10
C LYS A 109 -26.40 -3.49 2.35
N SER A 110 -26.37 -4.40 3.33
CA SER A 110 -25.57 -4.22 4.55
C SER A 110 -24.08 -4.10 4.28
N LEU A 111 -23.56 -4.81 3.29
CA LEU A 111 -22.16 -4.71 2.88
C LEU A 111 -21.89 -3.40 2.13
N ILE A 112 -22.82 -2.97 1.27
CA ILE A 112 -22.75 -1.67 0.59
C ILE A 112 -22.72 -0.54 1.63
N ASP A 113 -23.61 -0.57 2.62
CA ASP A 113 -23.70 0.46 3.67
C ASP A 113 -22.40 0.51 4.51
N MET A 114 -21.79 -0.64 4.76
CA MET A 114 -20.51 -0.75 5.47
C MET A 114 -19.34 -0.17 4.65
N GLU A 115 -19.22 -0.56 3.38
CA GLU A 115 -18.15 -0.08 2.48
C GLU A 115 -18.27 1.41 2.18
N LEU A 116 -19.47 1.92 2.11
CA LEU A 116 -19.77 3.31 1.80
C LEU A 116 -19.95 4.18 3.06
N GLY A 117 -19.38 3.76 4.20
CA GLY A 117 -19.34 4.58 5.40
C GLY A 117 -18.84 6.00 5.08
N GLY A 118 -19.63 7.02 5.49
CA GLY A 118 -19.35 8.43 5.19
C GLY A 118 -19.79 8.93 3.81
N ILE A 119 -20.48 8.12 2.98
CA ILE A 119 -21.07 8.59 1.71
C ILE A 119 -22.12 9.68 1.97
N ARG A 120 -22.82 9.61 3.09
CA ARG A 120 -23.81 10.60 3.51
C ARG A 120 -23.21 11.99 3.63
N VAL A 121 -22.04 12.12 4.25
CA VAL A 121 -21.35 13.42 4.39
C VAL A 121 -20.99 13.98 3.01
N LEU A 122 -20.58 13.13 2.08
CA LEU A 122 -20.29 13.55 0.71
C LEU A 122 -21.56 14.03 -0.02
N LEU A 123 -22.68 13.32 0.14
CA LEU A 123 -23.96 13.73 -0.47
C LEU A 123 -24.46 15.07 0.09
N GLU A 124 -24.35 15.28 1.40
CA GLU A 124 -24.67 16.56 2.06
C GLU A 124 -23.76 17.70 1.54
N GLU A 125 -22.46 17.43 1.37
CA GLU A 125 -21.51 18.40 0.79
C GLU A 125 -21.86 18.76 -0.65
N LEU A 126 -22.18 17.77 -1.49
CA LEU A 126 -22.55 17.96 -2.89
C LEU A 126 -23.86 18.75 -3.03
N THR A 127 -24.84 18.49 -2.15
CA THR A 127 -26.10 19.24 -2.10
C THR A 127 -25.84 20.69 -1.70
N ARG A 128 -25.00 20.93 -0.68
CA ARG A 128 -24.64 22.29 -0.25
C ARG A 128 -23.91 23.09 -1.32
N LYS A 129 -23.11 22.42 -2.16
CA LYS A 129 -22.39 23.02 -3.29
C LYS A 129 -23.24 23.19 -4.56
N GLY A 130 -24.52 22.79 -4.54
CA GLY A 130 -25.40 22.83 -5.70
C GLY A 130 -25.12 21.79 -6.77
N ALA A 131 -24.20 20.84 -6.51
CA ALA A 131 -23.90 19.72 -7.42
C ALA A 131 -25.02 18.66 -7.43
N LEU A 132 -25.75 18.52 -6.33
CA LEU A 132 -27.00 17.78 -6.25
C LEU A 132 -28.13 18.78 -5.97
N PRO A 133 -29.30 18.67 -6.66
CA PRO A 133 -30.46 19.50 -6.33
C PRO A 133 -30.87 19.26 -4.87
N ALA A 134 -31.36 20.26 -4.19
CA ALA A 134 -31.95 20.06 -2.86
C ALA A 134 -33.15 19.10 -2.99
N PRO A 135 -33.20 18.00 -2.23
CA PRO A 135 -34.36 17.14 -2.25
C PRO A 135 -35.53 17.98 -1.70
N GLN A 136 -36.45 18.32 -2.57
CA GLN A 136 -37.64 19.09 -2.13
C GLN A 136 -38.41 18.19 -1.17
N GLY A 137 -38.54 18.64 0.08
CA GLY A 137 -39.24 17.90 1.12
C GLY A 137 -40.67 17.59 0.67
N VAL A 138 -40.99 16.29 0.64
CA VAL A 138 -42.39 15.87 0.60
C VAL A 138 -42.96 16.22 1.98
N THR A 139 -43.60 17.38 2.10
CA THR A 139 -44.52 17.67 3.21
C THR A 139 -45.52 16.53 3.26
N HIS A 140 -45.81 15.99 4.44
CA HIS A 140 -46.66 14.84 4.73
C HIS A 140 -47.91 14.74 3.81
N GLY A 141 -47.75 14.15 2.64
CA GLY A 141 -48.79 13.93 1.65
C GLY A 141 -48.30 12.93 0.63
N ALA A 142 -49.16 12.07 0.08
CA ALA A 142 -48.96 10.85 -0.69
C ALA A 142 -48.07 10.94 -1.97
N GLY A 143 -47.03 11.76 -1.99
CA GLY A 143 -46.06 11.87 -3.09
C GLY A 143 -44.89 10.90 -2.95
N LYS A 144 -44.44 10.30 -4.07
CA LYS A 144 -43.21 9.49 -4.10
C LYS A 144 -42.00 10.38 -3.77
N PRO A 145 -41.03 9.89 -2.98
CA PRO A 145 -39.81 10.65 -2.67
C PRO A 145 -39.06 11.03 -3.95
N PRO A 146 -38.42 12.19 -4.00
CA PRO A 146 -37.59 12.58 -5.14
C PRO A 146 -36.49 11.54 -5.35
N ARG A 147 -36.23 11.23 -6.60
CA ARG A 147 -35.36 10.15 -7.00
C ARG A 147 -34.38 10.63 -8.06
N LEU A 148 -33.11 10.21 -7.93
CA LEU A 148 -32.07 10.45 -8.91
C LEU A 148 -31.39 9.12 -9.23
N ASP A 149 -31.48 8.70 -10.50
CA ASP A 149 -30.79 7.52 -11.01
C ASP A 149 -29.55 7.99 -11.80
N LEU A 150 -28.40 7.41 -11.49
CA LEU A 150 -27.10 7.71 -12.09
C LEU A 150 -26.51 6.44 -12.69
N LEU A 151 -25.93 6.56 -13.89
CA LEU A 151 -25.07 5.54 -14.46
C LEU A 151 -23.61 6.00 -14.35
N LEU A 152 -22.80 5.21 -13.65
CA LEU A 152 -21.37 5.41 -13.52
C LEU A 152 -20.61 4.43 -14.39
N THR A 153 -19.64 4.93 -15.15
CA THR A 153 -18.83 4.15 -16.08
C THR A 153 -17.36 4.26 -15.68
N PHE A 154 -16.74 3.19 -15.19
CA PHE A 154 -15.36 3.18 -14.68
C PHE A 154 -15.07 4.33 -13.69
N GLY A 155 -16.02 4.62 -12.81
CA GLY A 155 -15.92 5.70 -11.83
C GLY A 155 -16.08 7.12 -12.39
N GLU A 156 -16.63 7.25 -13.59
CA GLU A 156 -16.98 8.52 -14.20
C GLU A 156 -18.50 8.71 -14.25
N SER A 157 -18.95 9.96 -14.13
CA SER A 157 -20.36 10.36 -14.23
C SER A 157 -20.58 11.20 -15.49
N ALA A 158 -21.81 11.19 -16.02
CA ALA A 158 -22.24 12.12 -17.07
C ALA A 158 -22.14 13.58 -16.61
N ASP A 159 -22.45 13.82 -15.34
CA ASP A 159 -22.35 15.15 -14.75
C ASP A 159 -20.98 15.32 -14.08
N PRO A 160 -20.14 16.26 -14.57
CA PRO A 160 -18.84 16.55 -13.96
C PRO A 160 -18.93 16.98 -12.49
N ALA A 161 -20.05 17.59 -12.07
CA ALA A 161 -20.26 17.98 -10.69
C ALA A 161 -20.32 16.78 -9.72
N LEU A 162 -20.68 15.59 -10.25
CA LEU A 162 -20.75 14.34 -9.50
C LEU A 162 -19.49 13.48 -9.63
N ALA A 163 -18.43 13.97 -10.30
CA ALA A 163 -17.19 13.20 -10.51
C ALA A 163 -16.57 12.67 -9.21
N ARG A 164 -16.68 13.44 -8.12
CA ARG A 164 -16.17 13.03 -6.80
C ARG A 164 -16.98 11.88 -6.20
N LEU A 165 -18.29 11.89 -6.39
CA LEU A 165 -19.19 10.79 -5.96
C LEU A 165 -18.89 9.53 -6.79
N ALA A 166 -18.83 9.67 -8.10
CA ALA A 166 -18.57 8.58 -9.02
C ALA A 166 -17.24 7.89 -8.70
N ARG A 167 -16.18 8.69 -8.51
CA ARG A 167 -14.86 8.19 -8.13
C ARG A 167 -14.90 7.44 -6.80
N LYS A 168 -15.51 8.02 -5.76
CA LYS A 168 -15.59 7.40 -4.44
C LYS A 168 -16.37 6.08 -4.45
N LEU A 169 -17.42 5.98 -5.25
CA LEU A 169 -18.17 4.74 -5.43
C LEU A 169 -17.33 3.67 -6.13
N PHE A 170 -16.63 4.01 -7.20
CA PHE A 170 -15.73 3.11 -7.91
C PHE A 170 -14.53 2.69 -7.06
N GLU A 171 -14.00 3.59 -6.23
CA GLU A 171 -12.92 3.31 -5.29
C GLU A 171 -13.30 2.25 -4.25
N ARG A 172 -14.55 2.21 -3.86
CA ARG A 172 -15.04 1.27 -2.83
C ARG A 172 -15.66 0.02 -3.40
N LEU A 173 -16.26 0.14 -4.56
CA LEU A 173 -16.97 -0.92 -5.27
C LEU A 173 -16.53 -0.91 -6.74
N PRO A 174 -15.31 -1.39 -7.05
CA PRO A 174 -14.76 -1.35 -8.40
C PRO A 174 -15.59 -2.20 -9.36
N CYS A 175 -16.44 -1.53 -10.15
CA CYS A 175 -17.27 -2.19 -11.15
C CYS A 175 -17.35 -1.31 -12.41
N PRO A 176 -17.19 -1.88 -13.63
CA PRO A 176 -17.17 -1.11 -14.86
C PRO A 176 -18.41 -0.26 -15.11
N LEU A 177 -19.58 -0.82 -14.85
CA LEU A 177 -20.87 -0.18 -15.00
C LEU A 177 -21.65 -0.32 -13.69
N LEU A 178 -21.99 0.82 -13.07
CA LEU A 178 -22.77 0.88 -11.83
C LEU A 178 -24.01 1.75 -12.01
N GLU A 179 -25.18 1.18 -11.79
CA GLU A 179 -26.43 1.93 -11.58
C GLU A 179 -26.54 2.34 -10.12
N VAL A 180 -26.64 3.64 -9.87
CA VAL A 180 -26.73 4.21 -8.53
C VAL A 180 -28.05 4.95 -8.40
N ARG A 181 -28.81 4.64 -7.35
CA ARG A 181 -30.06 5.30 -7.04
C ARG A 181 -29.98 6.06 -5.73
N LEU A 182 -30.21 7.37 -5.80
CA LEU A 182 -30.41 8.23 -4.65
C LEU A 182 -31.89 8.50 -4.44
N GLU A 183 -32.32 8.51 -3.17
CA GLU A 183 -33.68 8.92 -2.78
C GLU A 183 -33.60 10.08 -1.78
N GLY A 184 -34.42 11.09 -1.97
CA GLY A 184 -34.56 12.20 -1.01
C GLY A 184 -35.31 11.75 0.23
N ARG A 185 -34.77 12.04 1.41
CA ARG A 185 -35.44 11.88 2.70
C ARG A 185 -35.36 13.18 3.49
N GLY A 186 -36.46 13.87 3.62
CA GLY A 186 -36.46 15.23 4.18
C GLY A 186 -35.54 16.13 3.35
N ASN A 187 -34.53 16.75 3.97
CA ASN A 187 -33.61 17.67 3.31
C ASN A 187 -32.27 17.03 2.87
N HIS A 188 -32.16 15.71 2.83
CA HIS A 188 -30.91 15.03 2.46
C HIS A 188 -31.14 13.88 1.48
N TRP A 189 -30.12 13.59 0.67
CA TRP A 189 -30.08 12.44 -0.21
C TRP A 189 -29.56 11.21 0.55
N VAL A 190 -30.19 10.07 0.27
CA VAL A 190 -29.78 8.76 0.80
C VAL A 190 -29.47 7.83 -0.36
N LEU A 191 -28.37 7.11 -0.27
CA LEU A 191 -28.04 6.05 -1.21
C LEU A 191 -29.02 4.89 -1.00
N LYS A 192 -29.88 4.66 -1.98
CA LYS A 192 -30.92 3.62 -1.92
C LYS A 192 -30.46 2.30 -2.50
N ARG A 193 -29.74 2.37 -3.64
CA ARG A 193 -29.33 1.20 -4.39
C ARG A 193 -28.05 1.47 -5.17
N VAL A 194 -27.17 0.48 -5.16
CA VAL A 194 -26.04 0.37 -6.08
C VAL A 194 -26.11 -1.01 -6.70
N ARG A 195 -26.09 -1.09 -8.01
CA ARG A 195 -26.12 -2.38 -8.73
C ARG A 195 -25.14 -2.37 -9.90
N PRO A 196 -24.49 -3.49 -10.19
CA PRO A 196 -23.77 -3.65 -11.44
C PRO A 196 -24.77 -3.66 -12.60
N GLN A 197 -24.34 -3.17 -13.75
CA GLN A 197 -25.10 -3.21 -14.99
C GLN A 197 -24.28 -3.94 -16.07
N SER A 198 -24.95 -4.67 -16.96
CA SER A 198 -24.31 -5.29 -18.11
C SER A 198 -24.24 -4.32 -19.30
N LEU A 199 -23.33 -4.63 -20.22
CA LEU A 199 -23.20 -3.86 -21.47
C LEU A 199 -24.48 -3.96 -22.32
N SER A 200 -25.14 -5.09 -22.33
CA SER A 200 -26.41 -5.32 -23.08
C SER A 200 -27.57 -4.40 -22.67
N HIS A 201 -27.50 -3.82 -21.48
CA HIS A 201 -28.51 -2.87 -20.97
C HIS A 201 -28.05 -1.40 -21.08
N LEU A 202 -26.91 -1.13 -21.71
CA LEU A 202 -26.43 0.23 -21.89
C LEU A 202 -27.30 0.96 -22.91
N ALA A 203 -27.81 2.15 -22.52
CA ALA A 203 -28.60 2.98 -23.42
C ALA A 203 -27.70 3.58 -24.52
N ALA A 204 -28.24 3.73 -25.73
CA ALA A 204 -27.50 4.29 -26.87
C ALA A 204 -26.88 5.67 -26.56
N ALA A 205 -27.57 6.51 -25.78
CA ALA A 205 -27.06 7.81 -25.35
C ALA A 205 -25.81 7.73 -24.44
N ASP A 206 -25.53 6.56 -23.87
CA ASP A 206 -24.41 6.34 -22.94
C ASP A 206 -23.22 5.63 -23.61
N GLU A 207 -23.38 5.14 -24.84
CA GLU A 207 -22.37 4.34 -25.54
C GLU A 207 -21.07 5.11 -25.78
N ASP A 208 -21.15 6.37 -26.23
CA ASP A 208 -19.95 7.19 -26.46
C ASP A 208 -19.19 7.47 -25.16
N ARG A 209 -19.91 7.71 -24.08
CA ARG A 209 -19.33 7.93 -22.76
C ARG A 209 -18.67 6.67 -22.23
N PHE A 210 -19.30 5.52 -22.42
CA PHE A 210 -18.74 4.22 -22.10
C PHE A 210 -17.44 4.00 -22.89
N ALA A 211 -17.44 4.18 -24.20
CA ALA A 211 -16.26 4.01 -25.04
C ALA A 211 -15.10 4.92 -24.60
N GLN A 212 -15.39 6.17 -24.29
CA GLN A 212 -14.38 7.12 -23.79
C GLN A 212 -13.85 6.73 -22.41
N ALA A 213 -14.72 6.31 -21.48
CA ALA A 213 -14.33 5.89 -20.13
C ALA A 213 -13.51 4.59 -20.18
N LEU A 214 -13.95 3.61 -20.98
CA LEU A 214 -13.19 2.38 -21.22
C LEU A 214 -11.82 2.69 -21.84
N ASN A 215 -11.76 3.59 -22.84
CA ASN A 215 -10.50 4.00 -23.45
C ASN A 215 -9.57 4.68 -22.42
N ARG A 216 -10.09 5.55 -21.55
CA ARG A 216 -9.31 6.16 -20.46
C ARG A 216 -8.85 5.12 -19.45
N HIS A 217 -9.72 4.20 -19.05
CA HIS A 217 -9.39 3.09 -18.17
C HIS A 217 -8.36 2.17 -18.81
N SER A 218 -8.59 1.74 -20.04
CA SER A 218 -7.66 0.91 -20.83
C SER A 218 -6.32 1.62 -21.08
N ARG A 219 -6.31 2.92 -21.39
CA ARG A 219 -5.07 3.71 -21.58
C ARG A 219 -4.31 3.92 -20.27
N LYS A 220 -4.96 3.94 -19.13
CA LYS A 220 -4.29 3.89 -17.83
C LYS A 220 -3.60 2.54 -17.63
N VAL A 221 -4.20 1.47 -18.13
CA VAL A 221 -3.63 0.12 -18.23
C VAL A 221 -2.68 0.01 -19.46
N TRP A 222 -2.95 0.77 -20.54
CA TRP A 222 -2.23 0.77 -21.83
C TRP A 222 -1.64 2.15 -22.12
N ARG A 223 -0.52 2.47 -21.60
CA ARG A 223 0.20 3.66 -22.05
C ARG A 223 0.77 3.42 -23.45
N THR A 224 0.43 4.35 -24.40
CA THR A 224 0.81 4.46 -25.81
C THR A 224 2.07 3.78 -26.34
N PRO A 225 2.05 3.24 -27.59
CA PRO A 225 3.13 2.49 -28.20
C PRO A 225 4.24 3.40 -28.76
N LYS A 226 5.25 3.65 -27.94
CA LYS A 226 6.62 3.78 -28.49
C LYS A 226 7.32 2.52 -28.02
N ALA A 227 7.90 1.75 -28.91
CA ALA A 227 8.64 0.50 -28.70
C ALA A 227 8.89 0.16 -27.22
N ARG A 228 7.91 -0.42 -26.51
CA ARG A 228 7.98 -0.63 -25.07
C ARG A 228 8.42 -2.05 -24.76
N ARG A 229 9.38 -2.13 -23.86
CA ARG A 229 9.65 -3.35 -23.12
C ARG A 229 8.34 -3.76 -22.45
N HIS A 230 7.90 -4.99 -22.69
CA HIS A 230 6.71 -5.55 -22.08
C HIS A 230 6.99 -5.84 -20.62
N TYR A 231 6.19 -5.29 -19.73
CA TYR A 231 6.30 -5.56 -18.31
C TYR A 231 5.31 -6.65 -17.91
N ARG A 232 5.74 -7.50 -16.99
CA ARG A 232 4.97 -8.66 -16.54
C ARG A 232 4.04 -8.32 -15.38
N PHE A 233 4.40 -7.30 -14.61
CA PHE A 233 3.70 -6.85 -13.41
C PHE A 233 3.67 -5.34 -13.36
N ASP A 234 2.62 -4.81 -12.72
CA ASP A 234 2.44 -3.40 -12.45
C ASP A 234 2.61 -3.14 -10.95
N LEU A 235 3.56 -2.28 -10.58
CA LEU A 235 3.84 -1.92 -9.19
C LEU A 235 3.52 -0.43 -8.96
N ALA A 236 2.58 -0.15 -8.06
CA ALA A 236 2.37 1.20 -7.54
C ALA A 236 3.46 1.54 -6.54
N MET A 237 4.10 2.70 -6.66
CA MET A 237 4.99 3.24 -5.66
C MET A 237 4.36 4.52 -5.09
N LEU A 238 3.89 4.44 -3.84
CA LEU A 238 3.22 5.55 -3.16
C LEU A 238 4.24 6.55 -2.66
N VAL A 239 4.09 7.81 -3.06
CA VAL A 239 4.97 8.91 -2.68
C VAL A 239 4.16 10.18 -2.39
N ASP A 240 4.63 11.00 -1.47
CA ASP A 240 4.17 12.38 -1.32
C ASP A 240 5.24 13.32 -1.89
N PRO A 241 4.96 14.03 -3.00
CA PRO A 241 5.91 14.97 -3.58
C PRO A 241 6.25 16.17 -2.69
N ASP A 242 5.38 16.48 -1.73
CA ASP A 242 5.47 17.63 -0.83
C ASP A 242 6.05 17.28 0.55
N GLU A 243 6.39 16.01 0.79
CA GLU A 243 6.97 15.55 2.04
C GLU A 243 8.37 16.14 2.25
N ALA A 244 8.58 16.75 3.41
CA ALA A 244 9.84 17.43 3.72
C ALA A 244 11.02 16.46 3.92
N LEU A 245 10.76 15.28 4.48
CA LEU A 245 11.74 14.23 4.77
C LEU A 245 11.22 12.87 4.26
N PRO A 246 11.12 12.69 2.94
CA PRO A 246 10.60 11.44 2.40
C PRO A 246 11.58 10.29 2.65
N PRO A 247 11.10 9.05 2.81
CA PRO A 247 11.96 7.89 3.04
C PRO A 247 12.82 7.49 1.82
N SER A 248 12.63 8.17 0.68
CA SER A 248 13.49 8.02 -0.50
C SER A 248 13.61 9.32 -1.28
N ASN A 249 14.83 9.75 -1.53
CA ASN A 249 15.08 10.89 -2.40
C ASN A 249 14.73 10.56 -3.88
N ARG A 250 14.59 11.60 -4.70
CA ARG A 250 14.18 11.48 -6.12
C ARG A 250 15.09 10.55 -6.93
N THR A 251 16.37 10.47 -6.59
CA THR A 251 17.34 9.61 -7.27
C THR A 251 17.10 8.15 -6.93
N ALA A 252 16.84 7.81 -5.68
CA ALA A 252 16.47 6.49 -5.23
C ALA A 252 15.18 6.01 -5.91
N LEU A 253 14.14 6.85 -5.97
CA LEU A 253 12.90 6.52 -6.69
C LEU A 253 13.15 6.17 -8.17
N LYS A 254 14.02 6.93 -8.85
CA LYS A 254 14.43 6.63 -10.24
C LYS A 254 15.18 5.29 -10.34
N HIS A 255 15.98 4.95 -9.34
CA HIS A 255 16.69 3.67 -9.30
C HIS A 255 15.71 2.50 -9.12
N PHE A 256 14.75 2.58 -8.23
CA PHE A 256 13.68 1.58 -8.08
C PHE A 256 12.92 1.38 -9.40
N ILE A 257 12.48 2.47 -10.05
CA ILE A 257 11.80 2.41 -11.35
C ILE A 257 12.69 1.71 -12.40
N ARG A 258 13.97 2.04 -12.45
CA ARG A 258 14.89 1.46 -13.44
C ARG A 258 15.12 -0.04 -13.19
N GLU A 259 15.38 -0.43 -11.95
CA GLU A 259 15.64 -1.83 -11.62
C GLU A 259 14.35 -2.67 -11.70
N GLY A 260 13.19 -2.12 -11.33
CA GLY A 260 11.90 -2.77 -11.57
C GLY A 260 11.67 -3.06 -13.06
N ARG A 261 11.92 -2.07 -13.91
CA ARG A 261 11.80 -2.23 -15.37
C ARG A 261 12.75 -3.28 -15.96
N ARG A 262 13.95 -3.43 -15.38
CA ARG A 262 14.90 -4.48 -15.80
C ARG A 262 14.40 -5.88 -15.46
N LEU A 263 13.63 -6.00 -14.41
CA LEU A 263 13.02 -7.25 -13.92
C LEU A 263 11.63 -7.52 -14.53
N GLY A 264 11.15 -6.66 -15.45
CA GLY A 264 9.84 -6.82 -16.07
C GLY A 264 8.68 -6.32 -15.20
N ILE A 265 8.94 -5.36 -14.31
CA ILE A 265 7.93 -4.69 -13.47
C ILE A 265 7.79 -3.24 -13.98
N ASP A 266 6.58 -2.81 -14.38
CA ASP A 266 6.32 -1.38 -14.60
C ASP A 266 6.01 -0.70 -13.27
N VAL A 267 6.91 0.18 -12.86
CA VAL A 267 6.79 0.90 -11.59
C VAL A 267 6.22 2.29 -11.87
N SER A 268 5.05 2.57 -11.34
CA SER A 268 4.34 3.83 -11.45
C SER A 268 4.31 4.58 -10.12
N LEU A 269 4.73 5.84 -10.12
CA LEU A 269 4.54 6.70 -8.96
C LEU A 269 3.06 7.05 -8.82
N ILE A 270 2.53 6.85 -7.63
CA ILE A 270 1.17 7.24 -7.24
C ILE A 270 1.20 8.10 -5.99
N THR A 271 0.13 8.83 -5.75
CA THR A 271 -0.09 9.64 -4.55
C THR A 271 -1.35 9.18 -3.83
N ARG A 272 -1.64 9.73 -2.66
CA ARG A 272 -2.89 9.50 -1.93
C ARG A 272 -4.17 9.73 -2.76
N ARG A 273 -4.07 10.51 -3.84
CA ARG A 273 -5.21 10.79 -4.73
C ARG A 273 -5.53 9.60 -5.66
N ASP A 274 -4.59 8.68 -5.79
CA ASP A 274 -4.68 7.51 -6.66
C ASP A 274 -5.17 6.26 -5.91
N GLU A 275 -5.64 6.37 -4.66
CA GLU A 275 -6.13 5.24 -3.84
C GLU A 275 -7.13 4.34 -4.61
N GLY A 276 -8.01 4.95 -5.43
CA GLY A 276 -8.99 4.22 -6.24
C GLY A 276 -8.42 3.41 -7.40
N ARG A 277 -7.11 3.61 -7.68
CA ARG A 277 -6.42 2.89 -8.74
C ARG A 277 -5.65 1.67 -8.26
N LEU A 278 -5.71 1.37 -6.96
CA LEU A 278 -4.93 0.24 -6.40
C LEU A 278 -5.25 -1.08 -7.10
N ALA A 279 -6.52 -1.31 -7.47
CA ALA A 279 -6.91 -2.52 -8.20
C ALA A 279 -6.25 -2.67 -9.60
N GLU A 280 -5.63 -1.60 -10.15
CA GLU A 280 -4.89 -1.65 -11.42
C GLU A 280 -3.49 -2.29 -11.27
N PHE A 281 -3.00 -2.50 -10.03
CA PHE A 281 -1.63 -2.93 -9.75
C PHE A 281 -1.56 -4.35 -9.17
N ASP A 282 -0.39 -4.96 -9.26
CA ASP A 282 -0.06 -6.25 -8.65
C ASP A 282 0.61 -6.09 -7.28
N GLY A 283 1.16 -4.91 -7.03
CA GLY A 283 1.81 -4.61 -5.76
C GLY A 283 1.77 -3.12 -5.41
N LEU A 284 1.98 -2.85 -4.13
CA LEU A 284 2.12 -1.50 -3.57
C LEU A 284 3.42 -1.41 -2.79
N PHE A 285 4.28 -0.47 -3.16
CA PHE A 285 5.48 -0.09 -2.43
C PHE A 285 5.29 1.29 -1.80
N ILE A 286 5.30 1.36 -0.48
CA ILE A 286 5.10 2.61 0.24
C ILE A 286 6.45 3.30 0.40
N ARG A 287 6.57 4.55 -0.10
CA ARG A 287 7.75 5.42 0.01
C ARG A 287 7.37 6.82 0.44
N GLU A 288 6.49 6.93 1.43
CA GLU A 288 6.19 8.12 2.23
C GLU A 288 5.99 7.71 3.68
N THR A 289 6.18 8.62 4.62
CA THR A 289 6.13 8.34 6.06
C THR A 289 4.80 7.69 6.45
N THR A 290 4.89 6.60 7.19
CA THR A 290 3.77 5.78 7.64
C THR A 290 3.29 6.21 9.02
N SER A 291 1.97 6.14 9.25
CA SER A 291 1.33 6.31 10.55
C SER A 291 -0.04 5.62 10.55
N LEU A 292 -0.54 5.22 11.72
CA LEU A 292 -1.80 4.47 11.85
C LEU A 292 -3.04 5.30 11.49
N ASP A 293 -3.04 6.59 11.77
CA ASP A 293 -4.15 7.50 11.45
C ASP A 293 -4.02 8.11 10.04
N HIS A 294 -2.96 7.76 9.30
CA HIS A 294 -2.62 8.29 7.99
C HIS A 294 -3.21 7.48 6.84
N HIS A 295 -3.24 8.08 5.64
CA HIS A 295 -3.70 7.39 4.43
C HIS A 295 -2.79 6.22 4.04
N THR A 296 -1.52 6.22 4.40
CA THR A 296 -0.57 5.13 4.11
C THR A 296 -1.03 3.81 4.70
N TYR A 297 -1.47 3.79 5.96
CA TYR A 297 -2.03 2.60 6.60
C TYR A 297 -3.32 2.14 5.92
N ARG A 298 -4.23 3.08 5.59
CA ARG A 298 -5.49 2.74 4.88
C ARG A 298 -5.23 2.17 3.49
N MET A 299 -4.27 2.75 2.76
CA MET A 299 -3.90 2.26 1.43
C MET A 299 -3.21 0.90 1.50
N ALA A 300 -2.34 0.64 2.50
CA ALA A 300 -1.77 -0.67 2.75
C ALA A 300 -2.87 -1.71 2.97
N LYS A 301 -3.78 -1.47 3.92
CA LYS A 301 -4.92 -2.37 4.19
C LYS A 301 -5.79 -2.63 2.97
N ARG A 302 -6.08 -1.58 2.20
CA ARG A 302 -6.87 -1.71 0.99
C ARG A 302 -6.14 -2.53 -0.07
N ALA A 303 -4.85 -2.27 -0.29
CA ALA A 303 -4.05 -3.02 -1.24
C ALA A 303 -3.98 -4.51 -0.87
N GLU A 304 -3.82 -4.83 0.42
CA GLU A 304 -3.87 -6.22 0.92
C GLU A 304 -5.23 -6.87 0.61
N HIS A 305 -6.31 -6.15 0.85
CA HIS A 305 -7.68 -6.61 0.58
C HIS A 305 -7.93 -6.87 -0.91
N GLU A 306 -7.42 -6.00 -1.78
CA GLU A 306 -7.43 -6.17 -3.24
C GLU A 306 -6.43 -7.26 -3.73
N GLY A 307 -5.75 -7.93 -2.82
CA GLY A 307 -4.81 -9.01 -3.13
C GLY A 307 -3.46 -8.54 -3.71
N LEU A 308 -3.05 -7.30 -3.49
CA LEU A 308 -1.73 -6.81 -3.90
C LEU A 308 -0.63 -7.34 -2.98
N VAL A 309 0.59 -7.43 -3.51
CA VAL A 309 1.79 -7.57 -2.68
C VAL A 309 2.13 -6.20 -2.11
N VAL A 310 2.16 -6.07 -0.78
CA VAL A 310 2.42 -4.78 -0.13
C VAL A 310 3.73 -4.84 0.65
N ILE A 311 4.58 -3.83 0.50
CA ILE A 311 5.75 -3.57 1.34
C ILE A 311 5.76 -2.05 1.69
N ASP A 312 5.68 -1.69 2.96
CA ASP A 312 5.42 -2.61 4.07
C ASP A 312 3.92 -2.75 4.31
N ASP A 313 3.56 -3.92 4.77
CA ASP A 313 2.17 -4.30 5.01
C ASP A 313 1.56 -3.60 6.24
N SER A 314 0.24 -3.65 6.35
CA SER A 314 -0.48 -2.95 7.43
C SER A 314 -0.13 -3.45 8.83
N GLN A 315 0.24 -4.73 8.99
CA GLN A 315 0.67 -5.27 10.27
C GLN A 315 2.06 -4.77 10.65
N SER A 316 2.96 -4.65 9.67
CA SER A 316 4.29 -4.07 9.85
C SER A 316 4.18 -2.60 10.30
N ILE A 317 3.34 -1.80 9.65
CA ILE A 317 3.07 -0.41 10.04
C ILE A 317 2.56 -0.35 11.50
N LEU A 318 1.58 -1.18 11.85
CA LEU A 318 1.01 -1.21 13.20
C LEU A 318 2.03 -1.56 14.28
N ARG A 319 2.90 -2.53 13.98
CA ARG A 319 3.88 -3.03 14.96
C ARG A 319 5.08 -2.11 15.13
N CYS A 320 5.48 -1.41 14.07
CA CYS A 320 6.66 -0.55 14.08
C CYS A 320 6.35 0.86 14.60
N THR A 321 5.19 1.45 14.24
CA THR A 321 4.85 2.82 14.63
C THR A 321 4.70 2.99 16.14
N ASN A 322 4.26 1.96 16.86
CA ASN A 322 3.99 2.08 18.30
C ASN A 322 5.14 1.56 19.15
N LYS A 323 5.88 2.49 19.78
CA LYS A 323 7.05 2.18 20.64
C LYS A 323 6.72 1.34 21.86
N VAL A 324 5.50 1.46 22.38
CA VAL A 324 5.03 0.64 23.52
C VAL A 324 4.83 -0.80 23.07
N PHE A 325 4.18 -0.99 21.92
CA PHE A 325 3.99 -2.33 21.34
C PHE A 325 5.35 -3.01 21.11
N LEU A 326 6.28 -2.31 20.48
CA LEU A 326 7.61 -2.84 20.20
C LEU A 326 8.37 -3.19 21.48
N HIS A 327 8.34 -2.30 22.49
CA HIS A 327 8.99 -2.54 23.78
C HIS A 327 8.47 -3.81 24.45
N GLU A 328 7.14 -3.96 24.55
CA GLU A 328 6.53 -5.15 25.16
C GLU A 328 6.80 -6.42 24.33
N LEU A 329 6.78 -6.33 22.99
CA LEU A 329 7.09 -7.45 22.11
C LEU A 329 8.52 -7.95 22.29
N LEU A 330 9.51 -7.04 22.31
CA LEU A 330 10.92 -7.38 22.51
C LEU A 330 11.13 -8.02 23.88
N LYS A 331 10.56 -7.43 24.93
CA LYS A 331 10.62 -7.93 26.31
C LYS A 331 10.00 -9.32 26.43
N ALA A 332 8.80 -9.52 25.89
CA ALA A 332 8.10 -10.82 25.94
C ALA A 332 8.84 -11.94 25.18
N ARG A 333 9.71 -11.58 24.24
CA ARG A 333 10.52 -12.53 23.44
C ARG A 333 11.98 -12.61 23.89
N GLY A 334 12.33 -11.97 25.02
CA GLY A 334 13.66 -12.01 25.60
C GLY A 334 14.74 -11.39 24.71
N LEU A 335 14.38 -10.41 23.86
CA LEU A 335 15.36 -9.62 23.10
C LEU A 335 15.87 -8.47 23.96
N SER A 336 17.18 -8.18 23.83
CA SER A 336 17.79 -7.07 24.51
C SER A 336 17.22 -5.74 23.99
N ALA A 337 16.50 -5.03 24.83
CA ALA A 337 15.97 -3.69 24.64
C ALA A 337 16.39 -2.82 25.82
N PRO A 338 16.33 -1.47 25.73
CA PRO A 338 16.59 -0.62 26.88
C PRO A 338 15.68 -0.99 28.05
N GLN A 339 16.24 -1.08 29.25
CA GLN A 339 15.42 -1.29 30.44
C GLN A 339 14.43 -0.14 30.58
N GLY A 340 13.16 -0.46 30.78
CA GLY A 340 12.15 0.56 30.81
C GLY A 340 10.83 0.09 31.41
N ARG A 341 9.98 1.05 31.65
CA ARG A 341 8.64 0.85 32.15
C ARG A 341 7.64 1.79 31.49
N LEU A 342 6.41 1.36 31.42
CA LEU A 342 5.30 2.21 31.05
C LEU A 342 4.85 3.00 32.27
N ILE A 343 4.52 4.25 32.05
CA ILE A 343 3.88 5.11 33.04
C ILE A 343 2.57 5.66 32.47
N HIS A 344 1.57 5.82 33.32
CA HIS A 344 0.28 6.38 32.93
C HIS A 344 -0.05 7.62 33.77
N ARG A 345 -0.98 8.44 33.29
CA ARG A 345 -1.33 9.72 33.92
C ARG A 345 -1.71 9.58 35.42
N GLY A 346 -2.34 8.47 35.81
CA GLY A 346 -2.72 8.22 37.20
C GLY A 346 -1.52 8.06 38.16
N GLU A 347 -0.32 7.77 37.65
CA GLU A 347 0.91 7.65 38.45
C GLU A 347 1.61 8.99 38.71
N LEU A 348 1.16 10.09 38.05
CA LEU A 348 1.87 11.36 38.05
C LEU A 348 2.19 11.89 39.47
N ARG A 349 1.25 11.76 40.39
CA ARG A 349 1.45 12.18 41.80
C ARG A 349 2.58 11.41 42.49
N GLN A 350 2.71 10.11 42.19
CA GLN A 350 3.73 9.24 42.78
C GLN A 350 5.07 9.32 42.04
N LEU A 351 5.04 9.88 40.83
CA LEU A 351 6.21 9.94 39.96
C LEU A 351 7.32 10.84 40.54
N GLY A 352 6.95 11.91 41.24
CA GLY A 352 7.88 12.76 41.95
C GLY A 352 8.66 12.05 43.05
N GLU A 353 7.96 11.28 43.92
CA GLU A 353 8.57 10.51 45.00
C GLU A 353 9.41 9.34 44.44
N ARG A 354 8.84 8.57 43.52
CA ARG A 354 9.54 7.46 42.87
C ARG A 354 10.75 7.93 42.06
N GLY A 355 10.65 9.10 41.44
CA GLY A 355 11.71 9.74 40.69
C GLY A 355 12.98 9.99 41.49
N GLN A 356 12.86 10.28 42.77
CA GLN A 356 14.02 10.49 43.68
C GLN A 356 14.94 9.26 43.77
N HIS A 357 14.40 8.06 43.52
CA HIS A 357 15.12 6.80 43.62
C HIS A 357 15.52 6.20 42.27
N MET A 358 15.27 6.92 41.15
CA MET A 358 15.67 6.48 39.81
C MET A 358 17.11 6.86 39.50
N ARG A 359 17.74 6.04 38.63
CA ARG A 359 19.07 6.39 38.10
C ARG A 359 18.89 7.24 36.85
N TYR A 360 19.48 8.41 36.84
CA TYR A 360 19.47 9.35 35.73
C TYR A 360 20.80 9.32 34.94
N PRO A 361 20.82 9.74 33.69
CA PRO A 361 19.68 10.22 32.90
C PRO A 361 18.77 9.09 32.38
N LEU A 362 17.51 9.43 32.07
CA LEU A 362 16.51 8.56 31.47
C LEU A 362 16.03 9.14 30.13
N VAL A 363 15.33 8.35 29.35
CA VAL A 363 14.67 8.80 28.10
C VAL A 363 13.17 8.54 28.22
N MET A 364 12.38 9.58 28.06
CA MET A 364 10.92 9.50 28.03
C MET A 364 10.43 9.63 26.59
N LYS A 365 9.52 8.75 26.16
CA LYS A 365 9.01 8.68 24.80
C LYS A 365 7.48 8.61 24.79
N VAL A 366 6.86 9.34 23.88
CA VAL A 366 5.46 9.07 23.52
C VAL A 366 5.38 7.78 22.69
N PRO A 367 4.26 7.03 22.74
CA PRO A 367 4.11 5.77 22.01
C PRO A 367 4.26 5.90 20.52
N ASP A 368 3.71 6.96 19.93
CA ASP A 368 3.74 7.26 18.49
C ASP A 368 4.55 8.53 18.20
N GLY A 369 5.32 8.53 17.15
CA GLY A 369 6.15 9.67 16.74
C GLY A 369 7.36 9.24 15.91
N ALA A 370 7.52 9.87 14.75
CA ALA A 370 8.67 9.69 13.85
C ALA A 370 9.73 10.78 14.07
N PHE A 371 10.94 10.54 13.57
CA PHE A 371 12.05 11.51 13.53
C PHE A 371 12.41 12.12 14.90
N SER A 372 12.49 11.30 15.94
CA SER A 372 12.84 11.72 17.33
C SER A 372 11.86 12.71 17.98
N ARG A 373 10.69 12.96 17.38
CA ARG A 373 9.65 13.82 17.98
C ARG A 373 9.01 13.13 19.17
N GLY A 374 8.73 13.88 20.23
CA GLY A 374 8.15 13.34 21.45
C GLY A 374 9.09 12.44 22.27
N ILE A 375 10.41 12.58 22.08
CA ILE A 375 11.45 11.92 22.86
C ILE A 375 12.23 12.98 23.63
N VAL A 376 12.30 12.81 24.95
CA VAL A 376 12.94 13.78 25.86
C VAL A 376 13.93 13.06 26.77
N LYS A 377 15.12 13.65 26.94
CA LYS A 377 16.09 13.23 27.94
C LYS A 377 15.71 13.83 29.30
N ILE A 378 15.72 13.01 30.32
CA ILE A 378 15.33 13.34 31.68
C ILE A 378 16.57 13.24 32.55
N ASP A 379 17.04 14.39 33.03
CA ASP A 379 18.28 14.47 33.81
C ASP A 379 18.05 14.47 35.32
N GLY A 380 16.80 14.53 35.80
CA GLY A 380 16.47 14.52 37.21
C GLY A 380 14.96 14.43 37.49
N PRO A 381 14.59 14.29 38.77
CA PRO A 381 13.19 14.09 39.20
C PRO A 381 12.26 15.25 38.82
N GLU A 382 12.72 16.49 38.91
CA GLU A 382 11.92 17.67 38.56
C GLU A 382 11.61 17.69 37.06
N THR A 383 12.62 17.40 36.23
CA THR A 383 12.46 17.27 34.78
C THR A 383 11.52 16.12 34.45
N LEU A 384 11.57 15.01 35.17
CA LEU A 384 10.71 13.86 35.01
C LEU A 384 9.24 14.24 35.13
N VAL A 385 8.86 14.91 36.20
CA VAL A 385 7.46 15.29 36.49
C VAL A 385 6.98 16.31 35.42
N ARG A 386 7.75 17.37 35.21
CA ARG A 386 7.40 18.43 34.28
C ARG A 386 7.18 17.91 32.86
N GLU A 387 8.09 17.10 32.36
CA GLU A 387 7.98 16.56 31.00
C GLU A 387 6.89 15.48 30.89
N ALA A 388 6.66 14.70 31.94
CA ALA A 388 5.55 13.76 31.99
C ALA A 388 4.21 14.50 31.92
N GLU A 389 4.01 15.56 32.72
CA GLU A 389 2.80 16.40 32.68
C GLU A 389 2.55 16.91 31.26
N ARG A 390 3.59 17.46 30.62
CA ARG A 390 3.51 18.00 29.28
C ARG A 390 3.12 16.92 28.25
N LEU A 391 3.78 15.77 28.26
CA LEU A 391 3.57 14.71 27.27
C LEU A 391 2.26 13.94 27.50
N PHE A 392 1.73 13.91 28.70
CA PHE A 392 0.40 13.35 28.99
C PHE A 392 -0.78 14.19 28.40
N HIS A 393 -0.52 15.36 27.85
CA HIS A 393 -1.53 16.06 27.05
C HIS A 393 -1.85 15.28 25.77
N ASP A 394 -0.84 14.67 25.15
CA ASP A 394 -0.94 14.04 23.84
C ASP A 394 -1.06 12.51 23.90
N SER A 395 -0.77 11.91 25.06
CA SER A 395 -0.77 10.44 25.19
C SER A 395 -1.26 9.98 26.58
N ALA A 396 -1.99 8.88 26.61
CA ALA A 396 -2.42 8.23 27.87
C ALA A 396 -1.28 7.47 28.56
N LEU A 397 -0.29 7.03 27.79
CA LEU A 397 0.88 6.27 28.25
C LEU A 397 2.16 6.94 27.79
N LEU A 398 3.22 6.82 28.59
CA LEU A 398 4.58 7.19 28.21
C LEU A 398 5.52 6.01 28.47
N LEU A 399 6.53 5.86 27.65
CA LEU A 399 7.60 4.87 27.83
C LEU A 399 8.81 5.56 28.44
N LEU A 400 9.19 5.17 29.65
CA LEU A 400 10.39 5.64 30.33
C LEU A 400 11.46 4.56 30.25
N GLN A 401 12.63 4.90 29.70
CA GLN A 401 13.73 3.95 29.46
C GLN A 401 15.06 4.47 29.98
N GLU A 402 15.99 3.56 30.22
CA GLU A 402 17.38 3.91 30.51
C GLU A 402 18.01 4.69 29.34
N TRP A 403 18.86 5.62 29.65
CA TRP A 403 19.65 6.31 28.63
C TRP A 403 20.93 5.55 28.34
N LEU A 404 21.14 5.20 27.09
CA LEU A 404 22.29 4.42 26.62
C LEU A 404 23.13 5.32 25.68
N PRO A 405 24.22 5.93 26.17
CA PRO A 405 25.09 6.73 25.32
C PRO A 405 25.93 5.86 24.40
N THR A 406 25.98 6.25 23.12
CA THR A 406 26.83 5.64 22.11
C THR A 406 27.32 6.75 21.17
N GLU A 407 28.45 6.57 20.55
CA GLU A 407 28.98 7.50 19.56
C GLU A 407 28.14 7.51 18.27
N PHE A 408 27.61 6.37 17.92
CA PHE A 408 26.69 6.16 16.78
C PHE A 408 25.69 5.06 17.11
N ASP A 409 24.60 5.06 16.35
CA ASP A 409 23.65 3.96 16.31
C ASP A 409 23.83 3.16 15.01
N TRP A 410 23.77 1.84 15.11
CA TRP A 410 23.65 0.98 13.94
C TRP A 410 22.25 1.13 13.34
N ARG A 411 22.17 1.42 12.03
CA ARG A 411 20.98 1.25 11.23
C ARG A 411 21.16 0.02 10.33
N ILE A 412 20.49 -1.08 10.66
CA ILE A 412 20.56 -2.33 9.90
C ILE A 412 19.31 -2.47 9.05
N GLY A 413 19.47 -2.40 7.73
CA GLY A 413 18.41 -2.66 6.77
C GLY A 413 18.19 -4.16 6.59
N VAL A 414 16.97 -4.61 6.78
CA VAL A 414 16.56 -6.01 6.61
C VAL A 414 15.42 -6.08 5.60
N LEU A 415 15.55 -6.94 4.62
CA LEU A 415 14.53 -7.19 3.60
C LEU A 415 14.27 -8.69 3.52
N ASP A 416 13.01 -9.10 3.61
CA ASP A 416 12.61 -10.51 3.49
C ASP A 416 13.42 -11.43 4.42
N GLY A 417 13.64 -10.97 5.67
CA GLY A 417 14.41 -11.67 6.68
C GLY A 417 15.93 -11.77 6.41
N LYS A 418 16.47 -11.03 5.44
CA LYS A 418 17.88 -11.01 5.06
C LYS A 418 18.47 -9.62 5.22
N LEU A 419 19.75 -9.56 5.58
CA LEU A 419 20.50 -8.31 5.65
C LEU A 419 20.55 -7.65 4.27
N LEU A 420 20.16 -6.38 4.20
CA LEU A 420 20.19 -5.58 2.98
C LEU A 420 21.35 -4.58 2.98
N PHE A 421 21.45 -3.75 4.03
CA PHE A 421 22.51 -2.77 4.20
C PHE A 421 22.82 -2.55 5.68
N ALA A 422 23.93 -1.91 5.96
CA ALA A 422 24.31 -1.49 7.30
C ALA A 422 24.94 -0.10 7.27
N SER A 423 24.51 0.77 8.18
CA SER A 423 25.02 2.14 8.32
C SER A 423 25.23 2.47 9.80
N ARG A 424 26.22 3.30 10.06
CA ARG A 424 26.43 3.98 11.33
C ARG A 424 25.85 5.36 11.23
N TYR A 425 24.90 5.69 12.09
CA TYR A 425 24.33 7.03 12.20
C TYR A 425 24.90 7.72 13.42
N TYR A 426 25.71 8.74 13.19
CA TYR A 426 26.36 9.49 14.26
C TYR A 426 25.39 10.48 14.88
N MET A 427 25.58 10.76 16.15
CA MET A 427 24.81 11.79 16.86
C MET A 427 25.08 13.17 16.27
N ALA A 428 24.05 14.03 16.25
CA ALA A 428 24.23 15.42 15.83
C ALA A 428 25.24 16.12 16.76
N ARG A 429 26.09 16.97 16.18
CA ARG A 429 27.20 17.59 16.93
C ARG A 429 26.70 18.34 18.16
N GLY A 430 27.15 17.90 19.33
CA GLY A 430 26.73 18.45 20.62
C GLY A 430 25.34 18.03 21.07
N HIS A 431 24.71 17.06 20.40
CA HIS A 431 23.40 16.53 20.73
C HIS A 431 23.46 15.01 20.96
N TRP A 432 22.52 14.49 21.72
CA TRP A 432 22.46 13.06 22.11
C TRP A 432 21.58 12.20 21.16
N GLN A 433 21.00 12.82 20.16
CA GLN A 433 20.17 12.18 19.11
C GLN A 433 20.81 12.42 17.74
N ILE A 434 20.42 11.58 16.78
CA ILE A 434 20.83 11.69 15.37
C ILE A 434 20.28 12.99 14.74
N TYR A 435 19.07 13.40 15.16
CA TYR A 435 18.44 14.64 14.71
C TYR A 435 18.33 15.64 15.85
N ASP A 436 18.75 16.86 15.60
CA ASP A 436 18.58 18.01 16.49
C ASP A 436 17.52 18.95 15.90
N HIS A 437 16.40 19.08 16.60
CA HIS A 437 15.27 19.94 16.23
C HIS A 437 15.23 21.24 17.03
N SER A 438 16.24 21.56 17.83
CA SER A 438 16.24 22.75 18.70
C SER A 438 16.39 24.07 17.95
N GLY A 439 16.81 24.06 16.70
CA GLY A 439 17.03 25.24 15.86
C GLY A 439 15.97 25.44 14.78
N ALA A 440 16.06 26.56 14.07
CA ALA A 440 15.19 26.88 12.92
C ALA A 440 15.32 25.88 11.74
N ARG A 441 16.40 25.10 11.72
CA ARG A 441 16.63 24.01 10.76
C ARG A 441 17.03 22.76 11.52
N THR A 442 16.42 21.63 11.18
CA THR A 442 16.83 20.32 11.69
C THR A 442 18.28 20.03 11.26
N ARG A 443 19.14 19.72 12.22
CA ARG A 443 20.50 19.26 11.98
C ARG A 443 20.52 17.74 12.14
N SER A 444 21.19 17.02 11.23
CA SER A 444 21.46 15.59 11.38
C SER A 444 22.93 15.36 11.66
N GLY A 445 23.24 14.28 12.35
CA GLY A 445 24.59 13.75 12.46
C GLY A 445 25.09 13.23 11.10
N GLY A 446 26.36 12.87 11.05
CA GLY A 446 26.94 12.18 9.90
C GLY A 446 26.41 10.74 9.79
N PHE A 447 26.67 10.12 8.66
CA PHE A 447 26.45 8.69 8.47
C PHE A 447 27.66 8.05 7.79
N ALA A 448 27.83 6.75 7.99
CA ALA A 448 28.81 5.95 7.27
C ALA A 448 28.18 4.59 6.97
N THR A 449 27.91 4.33 5.69
CA THR A 449 27.45 3.02 5.24
C THR A 449 28.67 2.11 5.10
N VAL A 450 28.59 0.94 5.71
CA VAL A 450 29.71 0.00 5.82
C VAL A 450 29.37 -1.31 5.10
N ASP A 451 30.43 -2.03 4.71
CA ASP A 451 30.22 -3.36 4.16
C ASP A 451 29.58 -4.27 5.22
N PRO A 452 28.59 -5.07 4.89
CA PRO A 452 27.99 -6.02 5.81
C PRO A 452 28.97 -6.95 6.51
N SER A 453 30.11 -7.25 5.91
CA SER A 453 31.18 -8.08 6.52
C SER A 453 31.92 -7.40 7.67
N GLU A 454 31.83 -6.06 7.74
CA GLU A 454 32.44 -5.26 8.82
C GLU A 454 31.53 -5.11 10.04
N VAL A 455 30.27 -5.56 9.92
CA VAL A 455 29.28 -5.45 11.00
C VAL A 455 29.45 -6.60 11.97
N PRO A 456 29.55 -6.35 13.29
CA PRO A 456 29.64 -7.42 14.27
C PRO A 456 28.46 -8.40 14.15
N ALA A 457 28.76 -9.70 14.17
CA ALA A 457 27.75 -10.75 14.03
C ALA A 457 26.61 -10.65 15.06
N ALA A 458 26.90 -10.15 16.27
CA ALA A 458 25.92 -9.92 17.32
C ALA A 458 24.88 -8.85 16.90
N VAL A 459 25.30 -7.78 16.21
CA VAL A 459 24.43 -6.71 15.71
C VAL A 459 23.50 -7.25 14.64
N ILE A 460 24.05 -7.96 13.65
CA ILE A 460 23.24 -8.58 12.58
C ILE A 460 22.24 -9.57 13.18
N LYS A 461 22.68 -10.44 14.11
CA LYS A 461 21.82 -11.43 14.76
C LYS A 461 20.68 -10.78 15.54
N ALA A 462 20.94 -9.69 16.25
CA ALA A 462 19.92 -8.93 17.00
C ALA A 462 18.88 -8.31 16.03
N ALA A 463 19.34 -7.66 14.95
CA ALA A 463 18.47 -7.08 13.92
C ALA A 463 17.57 -8.14 13.27
N LEU A 464 18.11 -9.25 12.82
CA LEU A 464 17.35 -10.34 12.18
C LEU A 464 16.36 -11.00 13.14
N LYS A 465 16.70 -11.11 14.44
CA LYS A 465 15.75 -11.62 15.43
C LYS A 465 14.60 -10.64 15.67
N ALA A 466 14.89 -9.34 15.77
CA ALA A 466 13.87 -8.33 15.99
C ALA A 466 12.89 -8.25 14.81
N THR A 467 13.38 -8.21 13.58
CA THR A 467 12.54 -8.12 12.37
C THR A 467 11.66 -9.35 12.16
N ARG A 468 12.11 -10.56 12.53
CA ARG A 468 11.27 -11.77 12.48
C ARG A 468 10.03 -11.70 13.38
N LEU A 469 10.03 -10.85 14.40
CA LEU A 469 8.86 -10.63 15.25
C LEU A 469 7.86 -9.67 14.61
N ILE A 470 8.33 -8.87 13.64
CA ILE A 470 7.50 -7.90 12.92
C ILE A 470 6.88 -8.57 11.69
N GLY A 471 7.70 -9.12 10.81
CA GLY A 471 7.27 -9.72 9.56
C GLY A 471 8.43 -9.99 8.60
N ASP A 472 8.12 -10.01 7.31
CA ASP A 472 9.07 -10.26 6.22
C ASP A 472 9.24 -9.04 5.28
N GLY A 473 8.81 -7.85 5.72
CA GLY A 473 8.87 -6.60 4.96
C GLY A 473 10.27 -6.03 4.77
N LEU A 474 10.31 -4.71 4.63
CA LEU A 474 11.54 -3.92 4.52
C LEU A 474 11.69 -3.08 5.79
N TYR A 475 12.64 -3.44 6.62
CA TYR A 475 12.79 -2.83 7.95
C TYR A 475 14.14 -2.18 8.14
N GLY A 476 14.17 -1.07 8.90
CA GLY A 476 15.36 -0.46 9.43
C GLY A 476 15.42 -0.66 10.94
N VAL A 477 16.41 -1.39 11.40
CA VAL A 477 16.59 -1.64 12.84
C VAL A 477 17.65 -0.71 13.40
N ASP A 478 17.28 0.05 14.41
CA ASP A 478 18.20 0.88 15.18
C ASP A 478 18.71 0.11 16.38
N LEU A 479 20.04 -0.03 16.49
CA LEU A 479 20.67 -0.76 17.56
C LEU A 479 21.82 0.05 18.15
N LYS A 480 21.96 -0.06 19.47
CA LYS A 480 23.14 0.40 20.19
C LYS A 480 24.04 -0.80 20.52
N GLN A 481 25.31 -0.67 20.20
CA GLN A 481 26.33 -1.63 20.60
C GLN A 481 27.04 -1.07 21.82
N LEU A 482 26.88 -1.75 22.95
CA LEU A 482 27.59 -1.50 24.20
C LEU A 482 28.76 -2.48 24.32
N GLU A 483 29.60 -2.30 25.32
CA GLU A 483 30.74 -3.18 25.55
C GLU A 483 30.34 -4.64 25.78
N ASP A 484 29.25 -4.87 26.51
CA ASP A 484 28.78 -6.19 26.96
C ASP A 484 27.59 -6.73 26.16
N ARG A 485 26.86 -5.87 25.44
CA ARG A 485 25.60 -6.26 24.77
C ARG A 485 25.23 -5.39 23.58
N VAL A 486 24.38 -5.93 22.71
CA VAL A 486 23.69 -5.20 21.65
C VAL A 486 22.23 -5.02 22.04
N VAL A 487 21.73 -3.80 21.92
CA VAL A 487 20.40 -3.40 22.36
C VAL A 487 19.59 -2.89 21.19
N VAL A 488 18.40 -3.44 20.95
CA VAL A 488 17.46 -2.98 19.93
C VAL A 488 16.72 -1.76 20.46
N ILE A 489 16.86 -0.64 19.78
CA ILE A 489 16.23 0.63 20.14
C ILE A 489 14.88 0.80 19.47
N GLU A 490 14.84 0.52 18.16
CA GLU A 490 13.65 0.70 17.32
C GLU A 490 13.71 -0.23 16.10
N VAL A 491 12.54 -0.64 15.63
CA VAL A 491 12.36 -1.27 14.31
C VAL A 491 11.42 -0.38 13.53
N ASN A 492 11.88 0.13 12.42
CA ASN A 492 11.12 1.02 11.55
C ASN A 492 10.65 0.24 10.32
N ASP A 493 9.35 0.27 10.02
CA ASP A 493 8.84 -0.03 8.70
C ASP A 493 9.22 1.10 7.75
N ASN A 494 9.19 0.84 6.47
CA ASN A 494 9.48 1.85 5.45
C ASN A 494 10.73 2.71 5.75
N PRO A 495 11.89 2.10 6.04
CA PRO A 495 13.10 2.83 6.40
C PRO A 495 13.61 3.70 5.26
N ASN A 496 14.43 4.68 5.58
CA ASN A 496 15.11 5.47 4.58
C ASN A 496 15.94 4.58 3.65
N LEU A 497 15.79 4.83 2.36
CA LEU A 497 16.63 4.30 1.28
C LEU A 497 16.94 5.45 0.33
N ASP A 498 17.99 6.21 0.65
CA ASP A 498 18.44 7.36 -0.09
C ASP A 498 19.65 7.03 -0.96
N ALA A 499 19.60 7.48 -2.21
CA ALA A 499 20.76 7.39 -3.09
C ALA A 499 21.88 8.28 -2.55
N GLY A 500 23.06 7.70 -2.37
CA GLY A 500 24.23 8.34 -1.78
C GLY A 500 24.33 8.17 -0.26
N VAL A 501 23.41 7.42 0.36
CA VAL A 501 23.42 7.09 1.80
C VAL A 501 23.43 5.58 1.99
N GLU A 502 22.28 4.92 1.98
CA GLU A 502 22.17 3.48 2.24
C GLU A 502 22.68 2.62 1.07
N ASP A 503 22.71 3.19 -0.14
CA ASP A 503 23.19 2.48 -1.33
C ASP A 503 24.70 2.60 -1.60
N VAL A 504 25.46 3.29 -0.77
CA VAL A 504 26.88 3.57 -1.02
C VAL A 504 27.69 2.29 -1.28
N VAL A 505 27.42 1.22 -0.54
CA VAL A 505 28.13 -0.06 -0.69
C VAL A 505 27.54 -0.91 -1.82
N LEU A 506 26.23 -1.09 -1.84
CA LEU A 506 25.55 -1.95 -2.80
C LEU A 506 25.25 -1.27 -4.14
N GLY A 507 25.23 0.05 -4.19
CA GLY A 507 24.85 0.79 -5.37
C GLY A 507 23.46 0.39 -5.88
N ARG A 508 23.40 0.07 -7.16
CA ARG A 508 22.13 -0.35 -7.81
C ARG A 508 21.60 -1.70 -7.32
N GLU A 509 22.45 -2.53 -6.78
CA GLU A 509 22.07 -3.86 -6.30
C GLU A 509 21.08 -3.77 -5.12
N LEU A 510 21.16 -2.72 -4.28
CA LEU A 510 20.19 -2.47 -3.22
C LEU A 510 18.77 -2.40 -3.80
N TYR A 511 18.55 -1.56 -4.79
CA TYR A 511 17.25 -1.37 -5.44
C TYR A 511 16.78 -2.63 -6.17
N ARG A 512 17.72 -3.32 -6.81
CA ARG A 512 17.44 -4.57 -7.51
C ARG A 512 16.94 -5.66 -6.56
N ARG A 513 17.54 -5.82 -5.38
CA ARG A 513 17.10 -6.80 -4.36
C ARG A 513 15.68 -6.51 -3.89
N VAL A 514 15.33 -5.24 -3.66
CA VAL A 514 13.97 -4.86 -3.29
C VAL A 514 12.98 -5.24 -4.40
N MET A 515 13.28 -4.91 -5.64
CA MET A 515 12.42 -5.26 -6.78
C MET A 515 12.35 -6.77 -7.03
N GLN A 516 13.40 -7.54 -6.72
CA GLN A 516 13.40 -9.00 -6.80
C GLN A 516 12.44 -9.63 -5.78
N VAL A 517 12.35 -9.08 -4.57
CA VAL A 517 11.38 -9.56 -3.56
C VAL A 517 9.96 -9.30 -4.05
N PHE A 518 9.67 -8.11 -4.59
CA PHE A 518 8.37 -7.84 -5.22
C PHE A 518 8.07 -8.83 -6.34
N LEU A 519 9.01 -9.04 -7.25
CA LEU A 519 8.85 -9.99 -8.35
C LEU A 519 8.52 -11.39 -7.84
N ALA A 520 9.30 -11.90 -6.91
CA ALA A 520 9.11 -13.24 -6.36
C ALA A 520 7.72 -13.40 -5.69
N ARG A 521 7.31 -12.42 -4.89
CA ARG A 521 6.01 -12.44 -4.20
C ARG A 521 4.83 -12.30 -5.16
N MET A 522 4.94 -11.43 -6.17
CA MET A 522 3.90 -11.29 -7.20
C MET A 522 3.81 -12.56 -8.08
N GLN A 523 4.94 -13.24 -8.33
CA GLN A 523 4.97 -14.52 -9.02
C GLN A 523 4.30 -15.62 -8.20
N ALA A 524 4.64 -15.73 -6.91
CA ALA A 524 4.07 -16.73 -6.02
C ALA A 524 2.54 -16.60 -5.89
N ARG A 525 2.02 -15.37 -5.84
CA ARG A 525 0.56 -15.13 -5.81
C ARG A 525 -0.18 -15.53 -7.08
N ARG A 526 0.50 -15.57 -8.23
CA ARG A 526 -0.10 -15.99 -9.51
C ARG A 526 -0.04 -17.50 -9.75
N GLN A 527 0.78 -18.22 -8.98
CA GLN A 527 0.75 -19.68 -9.06
C GLN A 527 -0.52 -20.18 -8.36
N PRO A 528 -1.35 -21.01 -9.01
CA PRO A 528 -2.45 -21.66 -8.31
C PRO A 528 -1.89 -22.46 -7.14
N VAL A 529 -2.53 -22.35 -5.98
CA VAL A 529 -2.23 -23.19 -4.81
C VAL A 529 -2.58 -24.61 -5.23
N LEU A 530 -1.59 -25.35 -5.73
CA LEU A 530 -1.66 -26.80 -5.83
C LEU A 530 -1.42 -27.32 -4.40
N GLY A 531 -2.52 -27.43 -3.64
CA GLY A 531 -2.56 -28.12 -2.36
C GLY A 531 -2.81 -29.59 -2.56
#